data_2d6744d8a4fa295f253fe14f2430f6ea
#
_entry.id   2d6744d8a4fa295f253fe14f2430f6ea
#
_cell.length_a   1.000
_cell.length_b   1.000
_cell.length_c   1.000
_cell.angle_alpha   90.00
_cell.angle_beta   90.00
_cell.angle_gamma   90.00
#
_symmetry.space_group_name_H-M   'P 1'
#
loop_
_entity.id
_entity.type
_entity.pdbx_description
1 polymer ?
#
loop_
_entity_poly.entity_id
_entity_poly.type
_entity_poly.pdbx_seq_one_letter_code
_entity_poly.pdbx_strand_id
1 'polypeptide(L)'
;MLLKILITMLSLGAASSVYSVEEIKVAFGNALAPWVMPATNNGIIIDIITEALEPAGYKVVPIYYPYLRRITQYRNRFVDVSSDINVNTMTEESLAGFLSDDAYTYENFAFALKVKGYKFKHLNELGNLSLLSWQGAIAHIGNEYAQMATNNPYYFETNRQESQIQMLFLKRVDVVQLDEKIFDYFRSKVEQNGIVDTTEEVDRFPLFGASSNGFLFHDKKIRDEFNRQLQRLKDSGRYAEILNRY
;
A
#
# COMPACT_ATOMS: atom_id res chain seq x y z
N MET A 1 -59.84 -23.37 -53.49
CA MET A 1 -59.00 -24.15 -52.52
C MET A 1 -57.83 -23.30 -52.19
N LEU A 2 -57.87 -22.54 -51.13
CA LEU A 2 -56.87 -21.56 -50.69
C LEU A 2 -55.97 -22.21 -49.65
N LEU A 3 -54.68 -22.40 -49.98
CA LEU A 3 -53.65 -22.95 -49.09
C LEU A 3 -53.12 -21.81 -48.18
N LYS A 4 -53.41 -21.85 -46.86
CA LYS A 4 -52.85 -20.93 -45.88
C LYS A 4 -51.49 -21.45 -45.44
N ILE A 5 -50.42 -20.74 -45.83
CA ILE A 5 -49.06 -20.97 -45.34
C ILE A 5 -48.94 -20.24 -43.96
N LEU A 6 -48.75 -21.04 -42.91
CA LEU A 6 -48.50 -20.54 -41.55
C LEU A 6 -46.98 -20.38 -41.38
N ILE A 7 -46.48 -19.14 -41.38
CA ILE A 7 -45.09 -18.83 -41.09
C ILE A 7 -44.93 -18.69 -39.59
N THR A 8 -44.34 -19.70 -38.97
CA THR A 8 -43.97 -19.66 -37.53
C THR A 8 -42.61 -18.91 -37.41
N MET A 9 -42.67 -17.65 -36.97
CA MET A 9 -41.45 -16.92 -36.59
C MET A 9 -40.90 -17.49 -35.27
N LEU A 10 -39.77 -18.17 -35.34
CA LEU A 10 -38.99 -18.61 -34.19
C LEU A 10 -38.17 -17.42 -33.72
N SER A 11 -38.62 -16.71 -32.67
CA SER A 11 -37.87 -15.64 -32.02
C SER A 11 -36.74 -16.28 -31.19
N LEU A 12 -35.51 -16.25 -31.68
CA LEU A 12 -34.30 -16.53 -30.86
C LEU A 12 -34.14 -15.40 -29.84
N GLY A 13 -34.63 -15.62 -28.61
CA GLY A 13 -34.33 -14.76 -27.50
C GLY A 13 -32.83 -14.87 -27.16
N ALA A 14 -32.04 -13.85 -27.52
CA ALA A 14 -30.70 -13.69 -27.00
C ALA A 14 -30.79 -13.49 -25.48
N ALA A 15 -30.51 -14.53 -24.72
CA ALA A 15 -30.33 -14.42 -23.28
C ALA A 15 -29.09 -13.57 -23.02
N SER A 16 -29.25 -12.28 -22.78
CA SER A 16 -28.23 -11.41 -22.25
C SER A 16 -27.89 -11.91 -20.86
N SER A 17 -26.76 -12.58 -20.69
CA SER A 17 -26.20 -12.90 -19.38
C SER A 17 -25.94 -11.57 -18.68
N VAL A 18 -26.81 -11.20 -17.75
CA VAL A 18 -26.54 -10.12 -16.81
C VAL A 18 -25.42 -10.62 -15.91
N TYR A 19 -24.17 -10.23 -16.22
CA TYR A 19 -23.05 -10.44 -15.30
C TYR A 19 -23.34 -9.61 -14.05
N SER A 20 -23.73 -10.28 -12.99
CA SER A 20 -23.79 -9.66 -11.66
C SER A 20 -22.35 -9.29 -11.26
N VAL A 21 -22.08 -8.01 -11.12
CA VAL A 21 -20.81 -7.54 -10.57
C VAL A 21 -20.78 -7.93 -9.10
N GLU A 22 -19.83 -8.74 -8.70
CA GLU A 22 -19.65 -9.19 -7.31
C GLU A 22 -18.80 -8.16 -6.56
N GLU A 23 -19.31 -7.67 -5.42
CA GLU A 23 -18.55 -6.75 -4.57
C GLU A 23 -17.56 -7.51 -3.70
N ILE A 24 -16.29 -7.03 -3.69
CA ILE A 24 -15.21 -7.54 -2.84
C ILE A 24 -14.77 -6.45 -1.89
N LYS A 25 -14.92 -6.69 -0.60
CA LYS A 25 -14.46 -5.78 0.46
C LYS A 25 -12.98 -5.96 0.71
N VAL A 26 -12.21 -4.91 0.47
CA VAL A 26 -10.75 -4.91 0.64
C VAL A 26 -10.36 -3.98 1.78
N ALA A 27 -9.67 -4.51 2.78
CA ALA A 27 -9.14 -3.72 3.89
C ALA A 27 -7.80 -3.10 3.52
N PHE A 28 -7.71 -1.78 3.64
CA PHE A 28 -6.51 -0.98 3.41
C PHE A 28 -6.08 -0.25 4.69
N GLY A 29 -4.83 0.20 4.73
CA GLY A 29 -4.34 1.17 5.71
C GLY A 29 -5.04 2.54 5.55
N ASN A 30 -5.09 3.33 6.61
CA ASN A 30 -5.82 4.62 6.62
C ASN A 30 -4.91 5.86 6.54
N ALA A 31 -3.59 5.70 6.43
CA ALA A 31 -2.63 6.83 6.46
C ALA A 31 -1.36 6.52 5.64
N LEU A 32 -1.50 6.15 4.38
CA LEU A 32 -0.41 5.67 3.52
C LEU A 32 -0.32 6.41 2.17
N ALA A 33 -0.75 7.67 2.10
CA ALA A 33 -0.64 8.42 0.84
C ALA A 33 0.82 8.48 0.33
N PRO A 34 1.06 8.26 -0.98
CA PRO A 34 0.10 8.10 -2.08
C PRO A 34 -0.33 6.63 -2.32
N TRP A 35 0.15 5.68 -1.55
CA TRP A 35 -0.21 4.27 -1.70
C TRP A 35 -1.69 4.01 -1.46
N VAL A 36 -2.25 4.63 -0.43
CA VAL A 36 -3.67 4.59 -0.08
C VAL A 36 -4.13 5.99 0.33
N MET A 37 -5.13 6.54 -0.37
CA MET A 37 -5.72 7.85 -0.11
C MET A 37 -7.22 7.73 0.18
N PRO A 38 -7.62 7.56 1.45
CA PRO A 38 -9.00 7.31 1.84
C PRO A 38 -9.97 8.44 1.43
N ALA A 39 -9.51 9.69 1.45
CA ALA A 39 -10.36 10.84 1.15
C ALA A 39 -10.90 10.85 -0.30
N THR A 40 -10.18 10.22 -1.22
CA THR A 40 -10.52 10.17 -2.65
C THR A 40 -10.80 8.75 -3.14
N ASN A 41 -10.73 7.75 -2.23
CA ASN A 41 -10.88 6.32 -2.54
C ASN A 41 -9.97 5.84 -3.68
N ASN A 42 -8.74 6.35 -3.75
CA ASN A 42 -7.74 5.96 -4.74
C ASN A 42 -6.34 5.83 -4.09
N GLY A 43 -5.33 5.63 -4.91
CA GLY A 43 -3.95 5.41 -4.50
C GLY A 43 -3.37 4.18 -5.18
N ILE A 44 -2.05 4.08 -5.21
CA ILE A 44 -1.34 3.04 -5.97
C ILE A 44 -1.89 1.64 -5.69
N ILE A 45 -2.04 1.27 -4.43
CA ILE A 45 -2.48 -0.09 -4.04
C ILE A 45 -3.95 -0.33 -4.40
N ILE A 46 -4.80 0.69 -4.23
CA ILE A 46 -6.22 0.61 -4.57
C ILE A 46 -6.40 0.45 -6.07
N ASP A 47 -5.66 1.23 -6.87
CA ASP A 47 -5.74 1.17 -8.33
C ASP A 47 -5.24 -0.17 -8.86
N ILE A 48 -4.13 -0.72 -8.31
CA ILE A 48 -3.61 -2.03 -8.70
C ILE A 48 -4.67 -3.13 -8.53
N ILE A 49 -5.28 -3.25 -7.34
CA ILE A 49 -6.26 -4.33 -7.11
C ILE A 49 -7.57 -4.08 -7.86
N THR A 50 -7.98 -2.83 -8.02
CA THR A 50 -9.21 -2.48 -8.76
C THR A 50 -9.05 -2.81 -10.23
N GLU A 51 -7.97 -2.33 -10.88
CA GLU A 51 -7.73 -2.59 -12.31
C GLU A 51 -7.42 -4.07 -12.59
N ALA A 52 -6.91 -4.83 -11.60
CA ALA A 52 -6.72 -6.27 -11.75
C ALA A 52 -8.02 -7.06 -11.63
N LEU A 53 -8.95 -6.67 -10.75
CA LEU A 53 -10.15 -7.47 -10.49
C LEU A 53 -11.38 -7.05 -11.32
N GLU A 54 -11.46 -5.80 -11.78
CA GLU A 54 -12.57 -5.30 -12.58
C GLU A 54 -12.82 -6.12 -13.86
N PRO A 55 -11.80 -6.50 -14.68
CA PRO A 55 -11.99 -7.32 -15.87
C PRO A 55 -12.53 -8.72 -15.59
N ALA A 56 -12.39 -9.19 -14.34
CA ALA A 56 -12.91 -10.47 -13.89
C ALA A 56 -14.35 -10.40 -13.34
N GLY A 57 -14.98 -9.23 -13.39
CA GLY A 57 -16.35 -9.01 -12.95
C GLY A 57 -16.50 -8.66 -11.46
N TYR A 58 -15.40 -8.29 -10.81
CA TYR A 58 -15.42 -7.89 -9.41
C TYR A 58 -15.36 -6.37 -9.24
N LYS A 59 -16.08 -5.84 -8.25
CA LYS A 59 -16.03 -4.45 -7.85
C LYS A 59 -15.38 -4.33 -6.49
N VAL A 60 -14.22 -3.69 -6.42
CA VAL A 60 -13.51 -3.43 -5.17
C VAL A 60 -14.28 -2.39 -4.33
N VAL A 61 -14.57 -2.75 -3.09
CA VAL A 61 -15.13 -1.86 -2.06
C VAL A 61 -14.06 -1.59 -1.01
N PRO A 62 -13.37 -0.44 -1.05
CA PRO A 62 -12.29 -0.14 -0.12
C PRO A 62 -12.82 0.17 1.29
N ILE A 63 -12.20 -0.41 2.30
CA ILE A 63 -12.48 -0.16 3.71
C ILE A 63 -11.16 0.15 4.42
N TYR A 64 -11.11 1.23 5.18
CA TYR A 64 -9.89 1.76 5.75
C TYR A 64 -9.79 1.51 7.26
N TYR A 65 -8.67 0.95 7.69
CA TYR A 65 -8.42 0.63 9.09
C TYR A 65 -6.98 0.98 9.51
N PRO A 66 -6.75 1.32 10.78
CA PRO A 66 -5.42 1.20 11.38
C PRO A 66 -4.90 -0.24 11.29
N TYR A 67 -3.58 -0.42 11.26
CA TYR A 67 -2.93 -1.71 10.98
C TYR A 67 -3.53 -2.89 11.78
N LEU A 68 -3.48 -2.87 13.11
CA LEU A 68 -3.96 -3.98 13.96
C LEU A 68 -5.45 -4.27 13.77
N ARG A 69 -6.25 -3.22 13.55
CA ARG A 69 -7.67 -3.39 13.28
C ARG A 69 -7.92 -4.05 11.92
N ARG A 70 -7.14 -3.72 10.90
CA ARG A 70 -7.20 -4.33 9.58
C ARG A 70 -7.00 -5.84 9.66
N ILE A 71 -5.97 -6.29 10.37
CA ILE A 71 -5.67 -7.70 10.62
C ILE A 71 -6.85 -8.40 11.34
N THR A 72 -7.39 -7.76 12.38
CA THR A 72 -8.54 -8.29 13.12
C THR A 72 -9.78 -8.41 12.25
N GLN A 73 -10.09 -7.41 11.41
CA GLN A 73 -11.24 -7.46 10.51
C GLN A 73 -11.12 -8.57 9.46
N TYR A 74 -9.92 -8.75 8.91
CA TYR A 74 -9.65 -9.88 8.01
C TYR A 74 -9.82 -11.22 8.72
N ARG A 75 -9.20 -11.42 9.88
CA ARG A 75 -9.31 -12.66 10.66
C ARG A 75 -10.76 -13.03 10.97
N ASN A 76 -11.60 -12.04 11.25
CA ASN A 76 -13.03 -12.22 11.56
C ASN A 76 -13.93 -12.28 10.33
N ARG A 77 -13.38 -12.27 9.10
CA ARG A 77 -14.11 -12.33 7.83
C ARG A 77 -15.11 -11.17 7.62
N PHE A 78 -14.84 -9.99 8.18
CA PHE A 78 -15.60 -8.78 7.88
C PHE A 78 -15.19 -8.13 6.55
N VAL A 79 -14.04 -8.53 6.03
CA VAL A 79 -13.53 -8.18 4.70
C VAL A 79 -13.06 -9.44 3.99
N ASP A 80 -13.06 -9.41 2.66
CA ASP A 80 -12.72 -10.56 1.81
C ASP A 80 -11.21 -10.63 1.55
N VAL A 81 -10.57 -9.45 1.56
CA VAL A 81 -9.15 -9.28 1.23
C VAL A 81 -8.51 -8.27 2.18
N SER A 82 -7.23 -8.47 2.52
CA SER A 82 -6.39 -7.50 3.24
C SER A 82 -5.17 -7.13 2.43
N SER A 83 -4.86 -5.83 2.32
CA SER A 83 -3.60 -5.32 1.74
C SER A 83 -2.44 -5.37 2.74
N ASP A 84 -1.23 -5.05 2.28
CA ASP A 84 0.02 -4.97 3.03
C ASP A 84 0.33 -6.24 3.82
N ILE A 85 0.21 -7.36 3.14
CA ILE A 85 0.53 -8.68 3.68
C ILE A 85 1.69 -9.28 2.89
N ASN A 86 2.64 -9.84 3.62
CA ASN A 86 3.71 -10.69 3.09
C ASN A 86 3.83 -11.97 3.93
N VAL A 87 4.77 -12.84 3.58
CA VAL A 87 4.95 -14.13 4.26
C VAL A 87 5.29 -13.94 5.75
N ASN A 88 6.09 -12.92 6.08
CA ASN A 88 6.44 -12.64 7.48
C ASN A 88 5.22 -12.20 8.27
N THR A 89 4.43 -11.25 7.73
CA THR A 89 3.18 -10.81 8.35
C THR A 89 2.19 -11.98 8.55
N MET A 90 2.06 -12.87 7.56
CA MET A 90 1.21 -14.05 7.72
C MET A 90 1.65 -14.94 8.89
N THR A 91 2.96 -15.14 9.03
CA THR A 91 3.55 -15.96 10.08
C THR A 91 3.38 -15.33 11.46
N GLU A 92 3.78 -14.07 11.60
CA GLU A 92 3.74 -13.32 12.86
C GLU A 92 2.32 -13.15 13.38
N GLU A 93 1.38 -12.85 12.48
CA GLU A 93 -0.02 -12.63 12.82
C GLU A 93 -0.87 -13.91 12.75
N SER A 94 -0.27 -15.07 12.44
CA SER A 94 -0.96 -16.37 12.29
C SER A 94 -2.20 -16.26 11.38
N LEU A 95 -2.03 -15.66 10.18
CA LEU A 95 -3.11 -15.44 9.25
C LEU A 95 -3.29 -16.63 8.32
N ALA A 96 -4.54 -17.07 8.18
CA ALA A 96 -4.94 -18.07 7.19
C ALA A 96 -5.53 -17.40 5.94
N GLY A 97 -5.18 -17.92 4.76
CA GLY A 97 -5.68 -17.41 3.49
C GLY A 97 -4.70 -17.71 2.35
N PHE A 98 -4.94 -17.06 1.22
CA PHE A 98 -4.18 -17.25 -0.01
C PHE A 98 -3.48 -15.92 -0.35
N LEU A 99 -2.18 -15.85 -0.08
CA LEU A 99 -1.37 -14.68 -0.42
C LEU A 99 -1.21 -14.57 -1.94
N SER A 100 -1.32 -13.37 -2.47
CA SER A 100 -1.02 -13.07 -3.87
C SER A 100 0.48 -13.10 -4.13
N ASP A 101 0.84 -13.02 -5.40
CA ASP A 101 2.19 -12.63 -5.83
C ASP A 101 2.48 -11.20 -5.36
N ASP A 102 3.76 -10.82 -5.35
CA ASP A 102 4.19 -9.47 -4.98
C ASP A 102 3.53 -8.43 -5.89
N ALA A 103 2.63 -7.65 -5.29
CA ALA A 103 1.82 -6.68 -5.99
C ALA A 103 2.44 -5.27 -5.99
N TYR A 104 3.23 -4.95 -4.98
CA TYR A 104 3.94 -3.68 -4.84
C TYR A 104 5.07 -3.81 -3.82
N THR A 105 5.97 -2.83 -3.84
CA THR A 105 7.17 -2.84 -2.98
C THR A 105 7.33 -1.46 -2.35
N TYR A 106 7.48 -1.43 -1.04
CA TYR A 106 7.91 -0.24 -0.31
C TYR A 106 9.42 -0.15 -0.32
N GLU A 107 9.94 1.04 -0.59
CA GLU A 107 11.37 1.35 -0.49
C GLU A 107 11.59 2.32 0.68
N ASN A 108 11.97 1.77 1.82
CA ASN A 108 12.21 2.55 3.03
C ASN A 108 13.62 3.13 3.06
N PHE A 109 13.71 4.41 3.41
CA PHE A 109 14.97 5.15 3.56
C PHE A 109 15.03 5.83 4.93
N ALA A 110 16.26 6.11 5.38
CA ALA A 110 16.51 7.15 6.35
C ALA A 110 16.75 8.46 5.59
N PHE A 111 16.00 9.50 5.94
CA PHE A 111 16.12 10.83 5.35
C PHE A 111 16.69 11.80 6.37
N ALA A 112 17.71 12.57 5.97
CA ALA A 112 18.30 13.62 6.78
C ALA A 112 18.58 14.87 5.94
N LEU A 113 18.54 16.05 6.54
CA LEU A 113 18.91 17.28 5.85
C LEU A 113 20.37 17.22 5.44
N LYS A 114 20.66 17.49 4.17
CA LYS A 114 22.01 17.40 3.58
C LYS A 114 23.02 18.29 4.29
N VAL A 115 22.58 19.42 4.83
CA VAL A 115 23.41 20.34 5.62
C VAL A 115 24.01 19.70 6.88
N LYS A 116 23.43 18.60 7.37
CA LYS A 116 23.97 17.83 8.51
C LYS A 116 25.20 17.01 8.16
N GLY A 117 25.43 16.72 6.87
CA GLY A 117 26.63 16.05 6.36
C GLY A 117 26.76 14.57 6.76
N TYR A 118 25.67 13.92 7.19
CA TYR A 118 25.69 12.50 7.54
C TYR A 118 26.09 11.60 6.36
N LYS A 119 26.67 10.43 6.66
CA LYS A 119 27.12 9.44 5.65
C LYS A 119 26.86 8.03 6.17
N PHE A 120 25.60 7.72 6.43
CA PHE A 120 25.20 6.42 6.98
C PHE A 120 25.42 5.28 5.99
N LYS A 121 25.98 4.18 6.49
CA LYS A 121 26.16 2.91 5.79
C LYS A 121 25.50 1.74 6.51
N HIS A 122 25.26 1.88 7.81
CA HIS A 122 24.72 0.84 8.67
C HIS A 122 23.65 1.38 9.62
N LEU A 123 22.68 0.54 10.00
CA LEU A 123 21.57 0.90 10.89
C LEU A 123 22.00 1.41 12.26
N ASN A 124 23.08 0.83 12.82
CA ASN A 124 23.57 1.21 14.14
C ASN A 124 24.06 2.67 14.23
N GLU A 125 24.40 3.29 13.10
CA GLU A 125 24.81 4.71 13.04
C GLU A 125 23.67 5.66 13.37
N LEU A 126 22.42 5.18 13.33
CA LEU A 126 21.23 5.93 13.75
C LEU A 126 21.01 5.92 15.27
N GLY A 127 21.71 5.07 16.02
CA GLY A 127 21.42 4.75 17.41
C GLY A 127 21.59 5.88 18.44
N ASN A 128 22.23 7.00 18.07
CA ASN A 128 22.42 8.17 18.94
C ASN A 128 21.80 9.46 18.36
N LEU A 129 21.01 9.34 17.30
CA LEU A 129 20.35 10.48 16.66
C LEU A 129 18.87 10.52 17.03
N SER A 130 18.29 11.72 17.00
CA SER A 130 16.86 11.85 17.10
C SER A 130 16.21 11.29 15.82
N LEU A 131 15.58 10.12 15.95
CA LEU A 131 15.00 9.34 14.87
C LEU A 131 13.48 9.24 15.04
N LEU A 132 12.74 9.74 14.07
CA LEU A 132 11.28 9.64 14.04
C LEU A 132 10.83 8.70 12.93
N SER A 133 10.19 7.58 13.29
CA SER A 133 9.67 6.56 12.38
C SER A 133 8.14 6.52 12.36
N TRP A 134 7.58 5.76 11.43
CA TRP A 134 6.16 5.47 11.42
C TRP A 134 5.79 4.51 12.57
N GLN A 135 4.55 4.58 13.02
CA GLN A 135 4.04 3.76 14.14
C GLN A 135 4.05 2.28 13.78
N GLY A 136 4.82 1.49 14.53
CA GLY A 136 5.02 0.06 14.32
C GLY A 136 6.34 -0.29 13.63
N ALA A 137 7.17 0.68 13.27
CA ALA A 137 8.45 0.44 12.59
C ALA A 137 9.35 -0.52 13.38
N ILE A 138 9.39 -0.37 14.70
CA ILE A 138 10.19 -1.23 15.60
C ILE A 138 9.80 -2.71 15.51
N ALA A 139 8.54 -3.00 15.24
CA ALA A 139 8.03 -4.37 15.15
C ALA A 139 8.18 -4.97 13.73
N HIS A 140 8.24 -4.13 12.68
CA HIS A 140 8.06 -4.59 11.30
C HIS A 140 9.26 -4.42 10.38
N ILE A 141 10.27 -3.60 10.73
CA ILE A 141 11.45 -3.40 9.86
C ILE A 141 12.43 -4.56 9.99
N GLY A 142 12.52 -5.19 11.16
CA GLY A 142 13.36 -6.34 11.41
C GLY A 142 14.18 -6.23 12.71
N ASN A 143 14.82 -7.35 13.11
CA ASN A 143 15.46 -7.47 14.41
C ASN A 143 16.61 -6.47 14.63
N GLU A 144 17.43 -6.22 13.63
CA GLU A 144 18.56 -5.26 13.74
C GLU A 144 18.04 -3.84 14.01
N TYR A 145 16.98 -3.44 13.28
CA TYR A 145 16.31 -2.17 13.49
C TYR A 145 15.70 -2.08 14.90
N ALA A 146 14.99 -3.13 15.32
CA ALA A 146 14.37 -3.18 16.64
C ALA A 146 15.39 -3.04 17.77
N GLN A 147 16.56 -3.70 17.65
CA GLN A 147 17.65 -3.55 18.63
C GLN A 147 18.21 -2.13 18.65
N MET A 148 18.48 -1.54 17.50
CA MET A 148 18.97 -0.16 17.40
C MET A 148 17.94 0.81 18.01
N ALA A 149 16.67 0.72 17.62
CA ALA A 149 15.60 1.61 18.06
C ALA A 149 15.33 1.50 19.57
N THR A 150 15.32 0.26 20.11
CA THR A 150 15.11 0.04 21.56
C THR A 150 16.23 0.64 22.41
N ASN A 151 17.48 0.65 21.92
CA ASN A 151 18.61 1.19 22.63
C ASN A 151 18.83 2.69 22.37
N ASN A 152 18.10 3.30 21.44
CA ASN A 152 18.19 4.72 21.11
C ASN A 152 17.24 5.55 22.00
N PRO A 153 17.74 6.34 22.96
CA PRO A 153 16.90 7.16 23.85
C PRO A 153 16.17 8.30 23.12
N TYR A 154 16.53 8.58 21.87
CA TYR A 154 15.95 9.63 21.03
C TYR A 154 15.10 9.05 19.89
N TYR A 155 14.70 7.78 20.02
CA TYR A 155 13.80 7.13 19.06
C TYR A 155 12.34 7.43 19.38
N PHE A 156 11.57 7.80 18.35
CA PHE A 156 10.13 8.06 18.46
C PHE A 156 9.38 7.47 17.28
N GLU A 157 8.11 7.17 17.47
CA GLU A 157 7.17 6.78 16.43
C GLU A 157 5.97 7.72 16.34
N THR A 158 5.42 7.87 15.13
CA THR A 158 4.20 8.64 14.88
C THR A 158 3.27 7.92 13.92
N ASN A 159 1.97 8.05 14.13
CA ASN A 159 0.94 7.62 13.19
C ASN A 159 0.62 8.68 12.11
N ARG A 160 1.30 9.83 12.14
CA ARG A 160 1.14 10.94 11.20
C ARG A 160 2.42 11.15 10.42
N GLN A 161 2.54 10.51 9.25
CA GLN A 161 3.75 10.60 8.43
C GLN A 161 4.04 12.03 7.91
N GLU A 162 3.00 12.84 7.69
CA GLU A 162 3.19 14.27 7.41
C GLU A 162 3.98 14.98 8.52
N SER A 163 3.79 14.58 9.78
CA SER A 163 4.55 15.14 10.89
C SER A 163 6.03 14.78 10.86
N GLN A 164 6.42 13.63 10.28
CA GLN A 164 7.84 13.30 10.08
C GLN A 164 8.51 14.36 9.19
N ILE A 165 7.86 14.73 8.08
CA ILE A 165 8.38 15.76 7.18
C ILE A 165 8.51 17.11 7.90
N GLN A 166 7.45 17.54 8.58
CA GLN A 166 7.48 18.81 9.32
C GLN A 166 8.60 18.84 10.37
N MET A 167 8.78 17.76 11.14
CA MET A 167 9.79 17.68 12.19
C MET A 167 11.22 17.69 11.62
N LEU A 168 11.44 17.04 10.48
CA LEU A 168 12.73 17.04 9.79
C LEU A 168 13.12 18.46 9.33
N PHE A 169 12.22 19.14 8.58
CA PHE A 169 12.51 20.46 8.04
C PHE A 169 12.49 21.57 9.12
N LEU A 170 11.77 21.39 10.22
CA LEU A 170 11.88 22.24 11.42
C LEU A 170 13.14 21.96 12.25
N LYS A 171 13.99 21.00 11.83
CA LYS A 171 15.25 20.61 12.50
C LYS A 171 15.04 20.13 13.94
N ARG A 172 13.84 19.57 14.21
CA ARG A 172 13.45 19.01 15.53
C ARG A 172 13.87 17.55 15.68
N VAL A 173 14.14 16.87 14.57
CA VAL A 173 14.72 15.54 14.52
C VAL A 173 15.86 15.53 13.51
N ASP A 174 16.84 14.65 13.72
CA ASP A 174 17.99 14.51 12.82
C ASP A 174 17.65 13.65 11.60
N VAL A 175 16.86 12.60 11.82
CA VAL A 175 16.52 11.59 10.81
C VAL A 175 15.04 11.24 10.89
N VAL A 176 14.41 11.03 9.74
CA VAL A 176 13.11 10.38 9.63
C VAL A 176 13.23 9.11 8.81
N GLN A 177 12.46 8.08 9.17
CA GLN A 177 12.43 6.80 8.46
C GLN A 177 11.01 6.56 7.91
N LEU A 178 10.88 6.44 6.60
CA LEU A 178 9.63 6.10 5.90
C LEU A 178 9.92 5.68 4.46
N ASP A 179 8.87 5.26 3.77
CA ASP A 179 8.91 4.94 2.33
C ASP A 179 9.18 6.19 1.48
N GLU A 180 9.92 6.03 0.38
CA GLU A 180 10.34 7.14 -0.48
C GLU A 180 9.15 7.89 -1.10
N LYS A 181 8.15 7.18 -1.64
CA LYS A 181 6.97 7.81 -2.23
C LYS A 181 6.14 8.56 -1.18
N ILE A 182 6.06 8.03 0.03
CA ILE A 182 5.39 8.69 1.16
C ILE A 182 6.14 9.98 1.53
N PHE A 183 7.48 9.93 1.57
CA PHE A 183 8.30 11.11 1.83
C PHE A 183 8.04 12.21 0.79
N ASP A 184 8.14 11.88 -0.49
CA ASP A 184 7.99 12.86 -1.58
C ASP A 184 6.57 13.44 -1.64
N TYR A 185 5.55 12.61 -1.44
CA TYR A 185 4.16 13.06 -1.37
C TYR A 185 3.93 14.07 -0.24
N PHE A 186 4.34 13.74 0.98
CA PHE A 186 4.12 14.64 2.12
C PHE A 186 5.05 15.85 2.09
N ARG A 187 6.24 15.75 1.53
CA ARG A 187 7.10 16.92 1.28
C ARG A 187 6.39 17.93 0.40
N SER A 188 5.90 17.50 -0.76
CA SER A 188 5.13 18.36 -1.67
C SER A 188 3.88 18.95 -1.00
N LYS A 189 3.17 18.15 -0.21
CA LYS A 189 1.98 18.61 0.50
C LYS A 189 2.28 19.65 1.58
N VAL A 190 3.34 19.45 2.36
CA VAL A 190 3.79 20.40 3.41
C VAL A 190 4.25 21.71 2.77
N GLU A 191 4.96 21.64 1.64
CA GLU A 191 5.39 22.80 0.85
C GLU A 191 4.18 23.61 0.35
N GLN A 192 3.21 22.95 -0.28
CA GLN A 192 1.99 23.60 -0.79
C GLN A 192 1.18 24.29 0.31
N ASN A 193 1.15 23.71 1.50
CA ASN A 193 0.47 24.30 2.65
C ASN A 193 1.18 25.52 3.23
N GLY A 194 2.44 25.79 2.87
CA GLY A 194 3.23 26.96 3.26
C GLY A 194 3.53 27.07 4.77
N ILE A 195 3.34 25.99 5.54
CA ILE A 195 3.53 25.99 7.00
C ILE A 195 5.00 25.81 7.37
N VAL A 196 5.73 25.02 6.59
CA VAL A 196 7.14 24.72 6.79
C VAL A 196 7.87 24.84 5.46
N ASP A 197 9.02 25.50 5.47
CA ASP A 197 9.92 25.55 4.32
C ASP A 197 10.59 24.17 4.13
N THR A 198 10.33 23.53 3.00
CA THR A 198 10.86 22.22 2.63
C THR A 198 11.88 22.28 1.50
N THR A 199 12.44 23.47 1.20
CA THR A 199 13.38 23.68 0.08
C THR A 199 14.77 23.12 0.33
N GLU A 200 15.18 22.91 1.59
CA GLU A 200 16.49 22.33 1.92
C GLU A 200 16.68 20.96 1.26
N GLU A 201 17.90 20.70 0.77
CA GLU A 201 18.25 19.39 0.20
C GLU A 201 18.29 18.30 1.27
N VAL A 202 17.89 17.10 0.88
CA VAL A 202 17.79 15.92 1.75
C VAL A 202 18.64 14.80 1.16
N ASP A 203 19.48 14.19 2.00
CA ASP A 203 20.15 12.93 1.69
C ASP A 203 19.22 11.75 2.02
N ARG A 204 19.28 10.70 1.18
CA ARG A 204 18.49 9.46 1.30
C ARG A 204 19.44 8.29 1.50
N PHE A 205 19.24 7.52 2.57
CA PHE A 205 20.10 6.39 2.92
C PHE A 205 19.31 5.08 2.86
N PRO A 206 19.62 4.15 1.93
CA PRO A 206 18.89 2.90 1.72
C PRO A 206 19.29 1.83 2.74
N LEU A 207 19.01 2.06 4.02
CA LEU A 207 19.46 1.20 5.11
C LEU A 207 18.55 0.02 5.42
N PHE A 208 17.31 -0.02 4.86
CA PHE A 208 16.26 -0.92 5.32
C PHE A 208 15.88 -2.01 4.30
N GLY A 209 16.38 -1.88 3.08
CA GLY A 209 15.98 -2.76 1.98
C GLY A 209 14.56 -2.50 1.47
N ALA A 210 14.20 -3.24 0.43
CA ALA A 210 12.87 -3.22 -0.15
C ALA A 210 11.94 -4.20 0.57
N SER A 211 10.68 -3.81 0.76
CA SER A 211 9.65 -4.65 1.37
C SER A 211 8.54 -4.93 0.37
N SER A 212 8.57 -6.11 -0.25
CA SER A 212 7.51 -6.57 -1.15
C SER A 212 6.30 -7.02 -0.37
N ASN A 213 5.12 -6.63 -0.85
CA ASN A 213 3.84 -6.93 -0.25
C ASN A 213 2.80 -7.30 -1.31
N GLY A 214 1.78 -7.98 -0.87
CA GLY A 214 0.64 -8.37 -1.68
C GLY A 214 -0.67 -8.23 -0.94
N PHE A 215 -1.64 -8.99 -1.41
CA PHE A 215 -2.98 -9.07 -0.85
C PHE A 215 -3.24 -10.49 -0.34
N LEU A 216 -3.85 -10.59 0.82
CA LEU A 216 -4.27 -11.87 1.38
C LEU A 216 -5.78 -12.04 1.17
N PHE A 217 -6.14 -13.11 0.48
CA PHE A 217 -7.51 -13.45 0.08
C PHE A 217 -8.05 -14.59 0.92
N HIS A 218 -9.36 -14.58 1.20
CA HIS A 218 -10.05 -15.76 1.74
C HIS A 218 -10.38 -16.78 0.65
N ASP A 219 -10.57 -16.34 -0.59
CA ASP A 219 -10.91 -17.21 -1.73
C ASP A 219 -9.70 -17.39 -2.66
N LYS A 220 -9.33 -18.68 -2.89
CA LYS A 220 -8.22 -19.05 -3.76
C LYS A 220 -8.45 -18.67 -5.22
N LYS A 221 -9.70 -18.78 -5.70
CA LYS A 221 -10.01 -18.53 -7.12
C LYS A 221 -9.88 -17.05 -7.42
N ILE A 222 -10.33 -16.19 -6.51
CA ILE A 222 -10.19 -14.74 -6.66
C ILE A 222 -8.71 -14.34 -6.61
N ARG A 223 -7.92 -14.95 -5.70
CA ARG A 223 -6.48 -14.73 -5.63
C ARG A 223 -5.77 -15.15 -6.91
N ASP A 224 -6.09 -16.33 -7.44
CA ASP A 224 -5.47 -16.83 -8.68
C ASP A 224 -5.84 -15.93 -9.88
N GLU A 225 -7.08 -15.43 -9.92
CA GLU A 225 -7.51 -14.45 -10.91
C GLU A 225 -6.78 -13.12 -10.77
N PHE A 226 -6.66 -12.61 -9.54
CA PHE A 226 -5.88 -11.40 -9.25
C PHE A 226 -4.44 -11.53 -9.75
N ASN A 227 -3.73 -12.63 -9.44
CA ASN A 227 -2.36 -12.84 -9.88
C ASN A 227 -2.24 -12.85 -11.40
N ARG A 228 -3.18 -13.50 -12.09
CA ARG A 228 -3.22 -13.53 -13.57
C ARG A 228 -3.40 -12.14 -14.16
N GLN A 229 -4.28 -11.34 -13.61
CA GLN A 229 -4.54 -9.98 -14.09
C GLN A 229 -3.43 -9.01 -13.69
N LEU A 230 -2.84 -9.16 -12.50
CA LEU A 230 -1.64 -8.40 -12.09
C LEU A 230 -0.49 -8.60 -13.09
N GLN A 231 -0.26 -9.85 -13.53
CA GLN A 231 0.75 -10.12 -14.55
C GLN A 231 0.42 -9.41 -15.87
N ARG A 232 -0.85 -9.39 -16.29
CA ARG A 232 -1.27 -8.65 -17.49
C ARG A 232 -1.06 -7.14 -17.37
N LEU A 233 -1.33 -6.56 -16.20
CA LEU A 233 -1.05 -5.14 -15.93
C LEU A 233 0.46 -4.86 -16.07
N LYS A 234 1.31 -5.75 -15.56
CA LYS A 234 2.77 -5.64 -15.67
C LYS A 234 3.22 -5.74 -17.13
N ASP A 235 2.74 -6.75 -17.87
CA ASP A 235 3.13 -7.02 -19.27
C ASP A 235 2.68 -5.92 -20.23
N SER A 236 1.53 -5.29 -19.98
CA SER A 236 0.99 -4.19 -20.80
C SER A 236 1.63 -2.83 -20.52
N GLY A 237 2.43 -2.70 -19.49
CA GLY A 237 2.96 -1.42 -19.01
C GLY A 237 1.98 -0.61 -18.14
N ARG A 238 0.72 -1.06 -18.02
CA ARG A 238 -0.29 -0.35 -17.20
C ARG A 238 0.08 -0.25 -15.74
N TYR A 239 0.75 -1.29 -15.21
CA TYR A 239 1.29 -1.28 -13.85
C TYR A 239 2.26 -0.10 -13.62
N ALA A 240 3.17 0.15 -14.56
CA ALA A 240 4.10 1.28 -14.48
C ALA A 240 3.36 2.63 -14.55
N GLU A 241 2.31 2.74 -15.36
CA GLU A 241 1.47 3.94 -15.40
C GLU A 241 0.78 4.21 -14.07
N ILE A 242 0.27 3.19 -13.37
CA ILE A 242 -0.31 3.32 -12.04
C ILE A 242 0.73 3.85 -11.06
N LEU A 243 1.94 3.27 -11.04
CA LEU A 243 3.03 3.70 -10.14
C LEU A 243 3.47 5.14 -10.36
N ASN A 244 3.37 5.64 -11.59
CA ASN A 244 3.82 6.99 -11.99
C ASN A 244 2.71 8.04 -11.94
N ARG A 245 1.46 7.63 -11.66
CA ARG A 245 0.31 8.56 -11.55
C ARG A 245 0.37 9.42 -10.30
N TYR A 246 1.04 8.92 -9.31
CA TYR A 246 1.15 9.48 -7.97
C TYR A 246 2.60 9.89 -7.68
#